data_153ecabcbe646c1ec5b71cf9305e7546
#
_entry.id   153ecabcbe646c1ec5b71cf9305e7546
#
_cell.length_a   1.000
_cell.length_b   1.000
_cell.length_c   1.000
_cell.angle_alpha   90.00
_cell.angle_beta   90.00
_cell.angle_gamma   90.00
#
_symmetry.space_group_name_H-M   'P 1'
#
loop_
_entity.id
_entity.type
_entity.pdbx_description
1 polymer ?
#
loop_
_entity_poly.entity_id
_entity_poly.type
_entity_poly.pdbx_seq_one_letter_code
_entity_poly.pdbx_strand_id
1 'polypeptide(L)'
;DDHVADLARRARVACQELAAEHHAAADARAEGFEEIARLFEAVAKIEQEHEQRYLKLLENVEQGLVFSRDGDRIWKCSNCGHIVVGKSAPEVCPVCAHPKAYFELKAENY
;
A
#
# COMPACT_ATOMS: atom_id res chain seq x y z
N ASP A 1 11.22 -11.80 8.08
CA ASP A 1 11.28 -11.48 6.66
C ASP A 1 11.53 -9.97 6.47
N ASP A 2 12.48 -9.63 5.62
CA ASP A 2 12.92 -8.25 5.39
C ASP A 2 11.79 -7.36 4.86
N HIS A 3 10.90 -7.92 4.06
CA HIS A 3 9.75 -7.17 3.52
C HIS A 3 8.75 -6.82 4.62
N VAL A 4 8.50 -7.74 5.54
CA VAL A 4 7.62 -7.49 6.70
C VAL A 4 8.22 -6.39 7.58
N ALA A 5 9.52 -6.47 7.87
CA ALA A 5 10.21 -5.47 8.69
C ALA A 5 10.18 -4.08 8.03
N ASP A 6 10.41 -4.02 6.72
CA ASP A 6 10.39 -2.76 5.98
C ASP A 6 8.99 -2.14 5.96
N LEU A 7 7.95 -2.93 5.69
CA LEU A 7 6.58 -2.44 5.68
C LEU A 7 6.13 -1.98 7.07
N ALA A 8 6.49 -2.73 8.12
CA ALA A 8 6.20 -2.34 9.50
C ALA A 8 6.87 -1.01 9.86
N ARG A 9 8.12 -0.83 9.45
CA ARG A 9 8.86 0.43 9.65
C ARG A 9 8.17 1.58 8.92
N ARG A 10 7.77 1.40 7.67
CA ARG A 10 7.09 2.42 6.87
C ARG A 10 5.75 2.81 7.49
N ALA A 11 5.00 1.85 8.02
CA ALA A 11 3.76 2.13 8.73
C ALA A 11 4.00 2.95 10.00
N ARG A 12 5.06 2.65 10.76
CA ARG A 12 5.42 3.45 11.95
C ARG A 12 5.80 4.87 11.59
N VAL A 13 6.59 5.05 10.53
CA VAL A 13 6.99 6.39 10.06
C VAL A 13 5.76 7.19 9.63
N ALA A 14 4.85 6.59 8.88
CA ALA A 14 3.60 7.25 8.46
C ALA A 14 2.76 7.66 9.66
N CYS A 15 2.68 6.82 10.69
CA CYS A 15 1.97 7.13 11.93
C CYS A 15 2.62 8.32 12.67
N GLN A 16 3.95 8.38 12.72
CA GLN A 16 4.68 9.49 13.33
C GLN A 16 4.48 10.79 12.55
N GLU A 17 4.49 10.74 11.22
CA GLU A 17 4.22 11.89 10.37
C GLU A 17 2.81 12.42 10.59
N LEU A 18 1.83 11.53 10.68
CA LEU A 18 0.44 11.89 10.97
C LEU A 18 0.31 12.60 12.31
N ALA A 19 0.94 12.09 13.35
CA ALA A 19 0.93 12.71 14.67
C ALA A 19 1.59 14.09 14.66
N ALA A 20 2.72 14.23 13.97
CA ALA A 20 3.44 15.50 13.83
C ALA A 20 2.57 16.55 13.13
N GLU A 21 1.85 16.18 12.08
CA GLU A 21 0.96 17.10 11.35
C GLU A 21 -0.20 17.55 12.24
N HIS A 22 -0.78 16.69 13.06
CA HIS A 22 -1.82 17.07 14.00
C HIS A 22 -1.32 18.04 15.07
N HIS A 23 -0.11 17.82 15.61
CA HIS A 23 0.52 18.74 16.54
C HIS A 23 0.78 20.10 15.92
N ALA A 24 1.31 20.12 14.69
CA ALA A 24 1.58 21.36 13.97
C ALA A 24 0.30 22.15 13.71
N ALA A 25 -0.80 21.46 13.38
CA ALA A 25 -2.10 22.10 13.18
C ALA A 25 -2.60 22.77 14.47
N ALA A 26 -2.50 22.07 15.60
CA ALA A 26 -2.92 22.60 16.89
C ALA A 26 -2.08 23.83 17.28
N ASP A 27 -0.77 23.77 17.11
CA ASP A 27 0.14 24.87 17.42
C ASP A 27 -0.16 26.09 16.54
N ALA A 28 -0.34 25.88 15.24
CA ALA A 28 -0.67 26.95 14.30
C ALA A 28 -1.99 27.63 14.68
N ARG A 29 -3.00 26.85 15.05
CA ARG A 29 -4.31 27.39 15.44
C ARG A 29 -4.22 28.18 16.73
N ALA A 30 -3.44 27.69 17.70
CA ALA A 30 -3.22 28.37 18.97
C ALA A 30 -2.54 29.73 18.78
N GLU A 31 -1.70 29.87 17.75
CA GLU A 31 -1.02 31.13 17.41
C GLU A 31 -1.82 32.00 16.46
N GLY A 32 -3.03 31.60 16.06
CA GLY A 32 -3.92 32.38 15.20
C GLY A 32 -3.70 32.18 13.71
N PHE A 33 -2.94 31.17 13.30
CA PHE A 33 -2.67 30.85 11.89
C PHE A 33 -3.64 29.80 11.37
N GLU A 34 -4.91 30.17 11.20
CA GLU A 34 -5.96 29.23 10.83
C GLU A 34 -5.76 28.56 9.47
N GLU A 35 -5.30 29.30 8.47
CA GLU A 35 -5.07 28.72 7.14
C GLU A 35 -3.94 27.71 7.15
N ILE A 36 -2.89 28.00 7.92
CA ILE A 36 -1.77 27.06 8.09
C ILE A 36 -2.25 25.79 8.83
N ALA A 37 -3.09 25.97 9.87
CA ALA A 37 -3.66 24.85 10.59
C ALA A 37 -4.49 23.94 9.66
N ARG A 38 -5.30 24.49 8.79
CA ARG A 38 -6.08 23.72 7.81
C ARG A 38 -5.20 22.97 6.84
N LEU A 39 -4.08 23.56 6.41
CA LEU A 39 -3.13 22.92 5.54
C LEU A 39 -2.51 21.69 6.21
N PHE A 40 -2.06 21.83 7.46
CA PHE A 40 -1.53 20.70 8.23
C PHE A 40 -2.58 19.60 8.42
N GLU A 41 -3.82 19.95 8.69
CA GLU A 41 -4.91 18.98 8.81
C GLU A 41 -5.17 18.25 7.49
N ALA A 42 -5.10 18.95 6.37
CA ALA A 42 -5.26 18.34 5.03
C ALA A 42 -4.14 17.36 4.73
N VAL A 43 -2.90 17.73 5.06
CA VAL A 43 -1.73 16.85 4.90
C VAL A 43 -1.86 15.63 5.82
N ALA A 44 -2.35 15.81 7.04
CA ALA A 44 -2.59 14.70 7.96
C ALA A 44 -3.53 13.63 7.38
N LYS A 45 -4.55 14.05 6.65
CA LYS A 45 -5.45 13.10 5.96
C LYS A 45 -4.74 12.29 4.88
N ILE A 46 -3.82 12.91 4.16
CA ILE A 46 -2.99 12.23 3.16
C ILE A 46 -2.06 11.23 3.85
N GLU A 47 -1.43 11.62 4.96
CA GLU A 47 -0.58 10.73 5.74
C GLU A 47 -1.36 9.53 6.29
N GLN A 48 -2.62 9.73 6.67
CA GLN A 48 -3.49 8.64 7.12
C GLN A 48 -3.71 7.61 6.00
N GLU A 49 -3.91 8.04 4.76
CA GLU A 49 -4.03 7.15 3.61
C GLU A 49 -2.74 6.37 3.37
N HIS A 50 -1.58 7.02 3.53
CA HIS A 50 -0.28 6.35 3.43
C HIS A 50 -0.14 5.26 4.50
N GLU A 51 -0.49 5.57 5.74
CA GLU A 51 -0.47 4.61 6.85
C GLU A 51 -1.35 3.40 6.55
N GLN A 52 -2.59 3.63 6.13
CA GLN A 52 -3.53 2.56 5.81
C GLN A 52 -3.02 1.67 4.68
N ARG A 53 -2.41 2.27 3.66
CA ARG A 53 -1.81 1.53 2.55
C ARG A 53 -0.69 0.61 3.02
N TYR A 54 0.24 1.12 3.84
CA TYR A 54 1.34 0.31 4.36
C TYR A 54 0.85 -0.82 5.27
N LEU A 55 -0.14 -0.55 6.11
CA LEU A 55 -0.74 -1.57 6.97
C LEU A 55 -1.41 -2.67 6.15
N LYS A 56 -2.10 -2.31 5.07
CA LYS A 56 -2.73 -3.27 4.18
C LYS A 56 -1.70 -4.13 3.45
N LEU A 57 -0.63 -3.53 2.97
CA LEU A 57 0.46 -4.25 2.32
C LEU A 57 1.13 -5.21 3.30
N LEU A 58 1.36 -4.77 4.54
CA LEU A 58 1.92 -5.60 5.59
C LEU A 58 1.03 -6.81 5.88
N GLU A 59 -0.28 -6.60 6.04
CA GLU A 59 -1.25 -7.67 6.25
C GLU A 59 -1.20 -8.69 5.11
N ASN A 60 -1.18 -8.23 3.86
CA ASN A 60 -1.11 -9.12 2.71
C ASN A 60 0.14 -10.00 2.72
N VAL A 61 1.29 -9.44 3.10
CA VAL A 61 2.53 -10.21 3.21
C VAL A 61 2.45 -11.23 4.35
N GLU A 62 1.97 -10.82 5.51
CA GLU A 62 1.88 -11.70 6.69
C GLU A 62 0.90 -12.85 6.50
N GLN A 63 -0.19 -12.62 5.78
CA GLN A 63 -1.23 -13.63 5.54
C GLN A 63 -1.05 -14.42 4.24
N GLY A 64 0.02 -14.15 3.50
CA GLY A 64 0.28 -14.86 2.24
C GLY A 64 -0.68 -14.51 1.13
N LEU A 65 -1.21 -13.29 1.10
CA LEU A 65 -2.21 -12.85 0.15
C LEU A 65 -1.64 -12.06 -1.04
N VAL A 66 -0.34 -11.93 -1.14
CA VAL A 66 0.27 -11.16 -2.24
C VAL A 66 0.02 -11.83 -3.60
N PHE A 67 0.22 -13.15 -3.67
CA PHE A 67 0.06 -13.94 -4.91
C PHE A 67 -1.05 -14.98 -4.82
N SER A 68 -1.88 -14.92 -3.79
CA SER A 68 -2.96 -15.88 -3.55
C SER A 68 -4.12 -15.17 -2.88
N ARG A 69 -5.33 -15.44 -3.32
CA ARG A 69 -6.56 -14.82 -2.78
C ARG A 69 -7.60 -15.88 -2.44
N ASP A 70 -8.57 -15.46 -1.65
CA ASP A 70 -9.70 -16.28 -1.28
C ASP A 70 -10.79 -16.17 -2.36
N GLY A 71 -10.65 -16.95 -3.40
CA GLY A 71 -11.52 -16.92 -4.56
C GLY A 71 -10.75 -16.56 -5.84
N ASP A 72 -11.41 -16.69 -6.96
CA ASP A 72 -10.78 -16.43 -8.25
C ASP A 72 -10.54 -14.94 -8.47
N ARG A 73 -9.36 -14.64 -8.96
CA ARG A 73 -8.93 -13.29 -9.33
C ARG A 73 -8.29 -13.33 -10.69
N ILE A 74 -8.15 -12.16 -11.29
CA ILE A 74 -7.45 -11.99 -12.56
C ILE A 74 -6.02 -11.57 -12.26
N TRP A 75 -5.06 -12.42 -12.64
CA TRP A 75 -3.63 -12.18 -12.46
C TRP A 75 -2.99 -11.81 -13.79
N LYS A 76 -2.12 -10.84 -13.78
CA LYS A 76 -1.44 -10.34 -14.97
C LYS A 76 0.06 -10.39 -14.77
N CYS A 77 0.78 -10.97 -15.74
CA CYS A 77 2.23 -10.91 -15.77
C CYS A 77 2.68 -9.50 -16.14
N SER A 78 3.45 -8.85 -15.29
CA SER A 78 3.92 -7.49 -15.55
C SER A 78 4.97 -7.41 -16.64
N ASN A 79 5.58 -8.56 -17.03
CA ASN A 79 6.54 -8.60 -18.10
C ASN A 79 5.87 -8.70 -19.48
N CYS A 80 5.06 -9.73 -19.72
CA CYS A 80 4.48 -9.98 -21.03
C CYS A 80 2.99 -9.63 -21.15
N GLY A 81 2.30 -9.43 -20.03
CA GLY A 81 0.88 -9.12 -20.04
C GLY A 81 -0.05 -10.33 -20.07
N HIS A 82 0.48 -11.55 -19.98
CA HIS A 82 -0.35 -12.75 -19.95
C HIS A 82 -1.33 -12.73 -18.78
N ILE A 83 -2.56 -13.12 -19.03
CA ILE A 83 -3.66 -13.12 -18.05
C ILE A 83 -3.97 -14.55 -17.62
N VAL A 84 -4.09 -14.73 -16.29
CA VAL A 84 -4.51 -16.00 -15.68
C VAL A 84 -5.64 -15.72 -14.72
N VAL A 85 -6.68 -16.54 -14.75
CA VAL A 85 -7.79 -16.47 -13.79
C VAL A 85 -7.66 -17.63 -12.81
N GLY A 86 -7.69 -17.33 -11.52
CA GLY A 86 -7.59 -18.34 -10.47
C GLY A 86 -7.37 -17.73 -9.11
N LYS A 87 -7.25 -18.59 -8.10
CA LYS A 87 -7.00 -18.16 -6.72
C LYS A 87 -5.58 -17.66 -6.49
N SER A 88 -4.64 -18.16 -7.28
CA SER A 88 -3.22 -17.89 -7.11
C SER A 88 -2.57 -17.59 -8.46
N ALA A 89 -1.53 -16.76 -8.43
CA ALA A 89 -0.66 -16.58 -9.57
C ALA A 89 0.15 -17.87 -9.82
N PRO A 90 0.47 -18.20 -11.09
CA PRO A 90 1.29 -19.37 -11.39
C PRO A 90 2.73 -19.17 -10.90
N GLU A 91 3.41 -20.29 -10.65
CA GLU A 91 4.83 -20.26 -10.23
C GLU A 91 5.74 -19.68 -11.32
N VAL A 92 5.38 -19.94 -12.56
CA VAL A 92 6.12 -19.47 -13.75
C VAL A 92 5.12 -19.06 -14.81
N CYS A 93 5.37 -17.92 -15.44
CA CYS A 93 4.51 -17.48 -16.55
C CYS A 93 4.66 -18.46 -17.74
N PRO A 94 3.56 -19.06 -18.22
CA PRO A 94 3.63 -20.02 -19.32
C PRO A 94 4.02 -19.41 -20.67
N VAL A 95 4.00 -18.08 -20.78
CA VAL A 95 4.34 -17.38 -22.02
C VAL A 95 5.78 -16.89 -22.02
N CYS A 96 6.21 -16.19 -20.98
CA CYS A 96 7.53 -15.56 -20.96
C CYS A 96 8.52 -16.19 -19.96
N ALA A 97 8.10 -17.22 -19.22
CA ALA A 97 8.91 -17.96 -18.26
C ALA A 97 9.46 -17.14 -17.08
N HIS A 98 8.94 -15.94 -16.82
CA HIS A 98 9.29 -15.17 -15.63
C HIS A 98 8.61 -15.76 -14.40
N PRO A 99 9.21 -15.62 -13.21
CA PRO A 99 8.68 -16.22 -11.99
C PRO A 99 7.43 -15.51 -11.46
N LYS A 100 6.76 -16.14 -10.50
CA LYS A 100 5.55 -15.64 -9.83
C LYS A 100 5.65 -14.18 -9.41
N ALA A 101 6.83 -13.72 -8.99
CA ALA A 101 7.03 -12.34 -8.55
C ALA A 101 6.65 -11.29 -9.59
N TYR A 102 6.56 -11.66 -10.87
CA TYR A 102 6.13 -10.77 -11.95
C TYR A 102 4.61 -10.65 -12.05
N PHE A 103 3.86 -11.46 -11.35
CA PHE A 103 2.39 -11.38 -11.39
C PHE A 103 1.85 -10.38 -10.39
N GLU A 104 0.76 -9.74 -10.78
CA GLU A 104 -0.01 -8.81 -9.95
C GLU A 104 -1.50 -8.99 -10.25
N LEU A 105 -2.33 -8.54 -9.34
CA LEU A 105 -3.76 -8.44 -9.64
C LEU A 105 -3.94 -7.43 -10.77
N LYS A 106 -4.73 -7.79 -11.77
CA LYS A 106 -4.97 -6.90 -12.90
C LYS A 106 -5.71 -5.65 -12.43
N ALA A 107 -5.13 -4.49 -12.71
CA ALA A 107 -5.78 -3.21 -12.45
C ALA A 107 -6.80 -2.92 -13.57
N GLU A 108 -7.98 -2.46 -13.18
CA GLU A 108 -9.05 -2.10 -14.10
C GLU A 108 -9.68 -0.76 -13.69
N ASN A 109 -8.84 0.19 -13.37
CA ASN A 109 -9.26 1.50 -12.88
C ASN A 109 -9.41 2.55 -13.99
N TYR A 110 -9.57 2.10 -15.20
CA TYR A 110 -9.78 2.94 -16.39
C TYR A 110 -11.17 2.76 -16.99
#